data_a11498188ae134a15b9751fe492db619
#
_entry.id   a11498188ae134a15b9751fe492db619
#
_cell.length_a   1.000
_cell.length_b   1.000
_cell.length_c   1.000
_cell.angle_alpha   90.00
_cell.angle_beta   90.00
_cell.angle_gamma   90.00
#
_symmetry.space_group_name_H-M   'P 1'
#
loop_
_entity.id
_entity.type
_entity.pdbx_description
1 polymer ?
#
loop_
_entity_poly.entity_id
_entity_poly.type
_entity_poly.pdbx_seq_one_letter_code
_entity_poly.pdbx_strand_id
1 'polypeptide(L)'
;MRRYLVVAHKTLGGPHLMDHLHELRAADPHCRFHVIVPEHHPSGHAWTEVEVHDAARRTLDEMLARLASMGMGATGEVGDANPVYAVSVTRRREGAGTFAGIVLSTLPHGISRWWRFDVPRRMAQANPDIPVTHLVSEEALVS
;
A
#
# COMPACT_ATOMS: atom_id res chain seq x y z
N MET A 1 8.58 7.88 17.47
CA MET A 1 7.53 8.01 16.46
C MET A 1 7.63 6.84 15.48
N ARG A 2 6.58 6.04 15.41
CA ARG A 2 6.56 4.89 14.50
C ARG A 2 6.05 5.28 13.13
N ARG A 3 6.65 4.71 12.10
CA ARG A 3 6.18 4.86 10.72
C ARG A 3 5.82 3.48 10.18
N TYR A 4 4.74 3.43 9.45
CA TYR A 4 4.28 2.21 8.78
C TYR A 4 4.25 2.44 7.28
N LEU A 5 4.75 1.45 6.53
CA LEU A 5 4.57 1.43 5.09
C LEU A 5 3.20 0.83 4.77
N VAL A 6 2.43 1.53 3.95
CA VAL A 6 1.13 1.05 3.48
C VAL A 6 1.25 0.82 1.98
N VAL A 7 1.08 -0.42 1.56
CA VAL A 7 1.15 -0.78 0.14
C VAL A 7 -0.25 -1.19 -0.30
N ALA A 8 -0.86 -0.40 -1.17
CA ALA A 8 -2.25 -0.58 -1.56
C ALA A 8 -2.38 -0.91 -3.04
N HIS A 9 -3.06 -2.01 -3.34
CA HIS A 9 -3.35 -2.43 -4.70
C HIS A 9 -4.85 -2.27 -4.98
N LYS A 10 -5.24 -1.16 -5.61
CA LYS A 10 -6.63 -0.84 -5.98
C LYS A 10 -7.63 -0.89 -4.82
N THR A 11 -7.16 -0.81 -3.59
CA THR A 11 -8.01 -0.96 -2.40
C THR A 11 -8.19 0.34 -1.65
N LEU A 12 -8.08 1.43 -2.36
CA LEU A 12 -8.07 2.76 -1.79
C LEU A 12 -9.29 3.04 -0.94
N GLY A 13 -9.00 3.29 0.32
CA GLY A 13 -10.06 3.68 1.24
C GLY A 13 -11.04 2.58 1.58
N GLY A 14 -10.71 1.33 1.30
CA GLY A 14 -11.52 0.20 1.73
C GLY A 14 -11.67 0.18 3.24
N PRO A 15 -12.86 -0.22 3.76
CA PRO A 15 -13.12 -0.19 5.21
C PRO A 15 -12.07 -0.94 6.02
N HIS A 16 -11.63 -2.09 5.56
CA HIS A 16 -10.64 -2.89 6.28
C HIS A 16 -9.31 -2.16 6.44
N LEU A 17 -8.84 -1.50 5.38
CA LEU A 17 -7.60 -0.74 5.44
C LEU A 17 -7.75 0.46 6.37
N MET A 18 -8.79 1.24 6.22
CA MET A 18 -9.01 2.42 7.04
C MET A 18 -9.16 2.05 8.52
N ASP A 19 -9.91 1.01 8.83
CA ASP A 19 -10.10 0.54 10.20
C ASP A 19 -8.78 0.11 10.82
N HIS A 20 -7.94 -0.60 10.06
CA HIS A 20 -6.63 -1.03 10.55
C HIS A 20 -5.72 0.16 10.84
N LEU A 21 -5.69 1.16 9.96
CA LEU A 21 -4.88 2.37 10.17
C LEU A 21 -5.38 3.15 11.38
N HIS A 22 -6.69 3.21 11.61
CA HIS A 22 -7.25 3.79 12.82
C HIS A 22 -6.80 3.05 14.08
N GLU A 23 -6.77 1.72 14.04
CA GLU A 23 -6.30 0.92 15.17
C GLU A 23 -4.84 1.19 15.49
N LEU A 24 -4.00 1.27 14.46
CA LEU A 24 -2.58 1.58 14.65
C LEU A 24 -2.40 2.96 15.28
N ARG A 25 -3.17 3.93 14.82
CA ARG A 25 -3.12 5.28 15.36
C ARG A 25 -3.67 5.35 16.79
N ALA A 26 -4.70 4.58 17.10
CA ALA A 26 -5.24 4.53 18.46
C ALA A 26 -4.20 3.97 19.44
N ALA A 27 -3.41 2.99 19.00
CA ALA A 27 -2.33 2.42 19.80
C ALA A 27 -1.12 3.36 19.93
N ASP A 28 -0.86 4.14 18.89
CA ASP A 28 0.24 5.13 18.87
C ASP A 28 -0.23 6.40 18.16
N PRO A 29 -0.72 7.40 18.90
CA PRO A 29 -1.26 8.63 18.30
C PRO A 29 -0.24 9.43 17.48
N HIS A 30 1.04 9.16 17.66
CA HIS A 30 2.10 9.86 16.92
C HIS A 30 2.61 9.07 15.72
N CYS A 31 2.03 7.90 15.42
CA CYS A 31 2.47 7.13 14.28
C CYS A 31 2.13 7.86 12.97
N ARG A 32 2.94 7.58 11.94
CA ARG A 32 2.77 8.14 10.62
C ARG A 32 2.73 7.04 9.58
N PHE A 33 2.12 7.34 8.47
CA PHE A 33 1.99 6.40 7.36
C PHE A 33 2.71 6.92 6.14
N HIS A 34 3.38 6.02 5.44
CA HIS A 34 3.95 6.29 4.14
C HIS A 34 3.32 5.32 3.14
N VAL A 35 2.56 5.86 2.19
CA VAL A 35 1.76 5.06 1.26
C VAL A 35 2.53 4.86 -0.04
N ILE A 36 2.63 3.62 -0.47
CA ILE A 36 3.17 3.27 -1.79
C ILE A 36 2.02 2.74 -2.64
N VAL A 37 1.80 3.36 -3.78
CA VAL A 37 0.86 2.86 -4.79
C VAL A 37 1.69 2.35 -5.96
N PRO A 38 1.82 1.03 -6.13
CA PRO A 38 2.56 0.48 -7.25
C PRO A 38 1.87 0.78 -8.58
N GLU A 39 2.65 1.03 -9.60
CA GLU A 39 2.12 1.19 -10.94
C GLU A 39 1.42 -0.10 -11.39
N HIS A 40 0.36 0.05 -12.14
CA HIS A 40 -0.43 -1.07 -12.62
C HIS A 40 -0.83 -0.84 -14.07
N HIS A 41 -0.60 -1.84 -14.92
CA HIS A 41 -1.03 -1.82 -16.31
C HIS A 41 -2.37 -2.54 -16.43
N PRO A 42 -3.49 -1.78 -16.56
CA PRO A 42 -4.79 -2.43 -16.74
C PRO A 42 -4.83 -3.19 -18.07
N SER A 43 -5.59 -4.27 -18.10
CA SER A 43 -5.82 -5.02 -19.34
C SER A 43 -6.81 -4.27 -20.22
N GLY A 44 -6.78 -4.53 -21.52
CA GLY A 44 -7.78 -4.04 -22.45
C GLY A 44 -7.29 -3.10 -23.55
N HIS A 45 -6.21 -2.37 -23.33
CA HIS A 45 -5.56 -1.58 -24.37
C HIS A 45 -4.10 -1.30 -24.02
N ALA A 46 -3.37 -0.77 -25.00
CA ALA A 46 -1.98 -0.38 -24.76
C ALA A 46 -1.95 0.89 -23.94
N TRP A 47 -1.20 0.87 -22.85
CA TRP A 47 -1.02 2.02 -21.96
C TRP A 47 0.37 2.58 -22.11
N THR A 48 0.50 3.90 -22.13
CA THR A 48 1.82 4.54 -22.08
C THR A 48 2.31 4.57 -20.64
N GLU A 49 3.61 4.70 -20.48
CA GLU A 49 4.20 4.83 -19.12
C GLU A 49 3.64 6.05 -18.39
N VAL A 50 3.40 7.15 -19.11
CA VAL A 50 2.82 8.36 -18.54
C VAL A 50 1.40 8.11 -18.01
N GLU A 51 0.58 7.42 -18.80
CA GLU A 51 -0.80 7.09 -18.40
C GLU A 51 -0.83 6.20 -17.16
N VAL A 52 0.05 5.19 -17.12
CA VAL A 52 0.17 4.28 -15.97
C VAL A 52 0.61 5.03 -14.72
N HIS A 53 1.61 5.88 -14.85
CA HIS A 53 2.10 6.68 -13.73
C HIS A 53 1.03 7.66 -13.23
N ASP A 54 0.35 8.35 -14.13
CA ASP A 54 -0.69 9.31 -13.78
C ASP A 54 -1.88 8.65 -13.09
N ALA A 55 -2.26 7.45 -13.53
CA ALA A 55 -3.32 6.69 -12.89
C ALA A 55 -2.94 6.32 -11.44
N ALA A 56 -1.72 5.84 -11.25
CA ALA A 56 -1.21 5.52 -9.91
C ALA A 56 -1.11 6.77 -9.04
N ARG A 57 -0.70 7.89 -9.62
CA ARG A 57 -0.59 9.16 -8.90
C ARG A 57 -1.96 9.66 -8.43
N ARG A 58 -2.99 9.57 -9.26
CA ARG A 58 -4.36 9.92 -8.85
C ARG A 58 -4.85 9.05 -7.71
N THR A 59 -4.57 7.76 -7.79
CA THR A 59 -4.88 6.80 -6.75
C THR A 59 -4.23 7.19 -5.43
N LEU A 60 -2.96 7.54 -5.48
CA LEU A 60 -2.21 7.99 -4.31
C LEU A 60 -2.79 9.28 -3.73
N ASP A 61 -3.07 10.26 -4.58
CA ASP A 61 -3.59 11.54 -4.13
C ASP A 61 -4.95 11.40 -3.43
N GLU A 62 -5.82 10.53 -3.95
CA GLU A 62 -7.10 10.21 -3.31
C GLU A 62 -6.91 9.58 -1.94
N MET A 63 -5.97 8.64 -1.82
CA MET A 63 -5.66 8.00 -0.55
C MET A 63 -5.13 9.00 0.48
N LEU A 64 -4.18 9.84 0.06
CA LEU A 64 -3.61 10.86 0.95
C LEU A 64 -4.65 11.88 1.40
N ALA A 65 -5.53 12.30 0.49
CA ALA A 65 -6.61 13.22 0.83
C ALA A 65 -7.57 12.59 1.84
N ARG A 66 -7.89 11.32 1.68
CA ARG A 66 -8.76 10.60 2.60
C ARG A 66 -8.15 10.49 3.99
N LEU A 67 -6.87 10.13 4.06
CA LEU A 67 -6.16 10.07 5.34
C LEU A 67 -6.10 11.44 6.01
N ALA A 68 -5.84 12.48 5.25
CA ALA A 68 -5.83 13.85 5.77
C ALA A 68 -7.19 14.26 6.33
N SER A 69 -8.28 13.89 5.66
CA SER A 69 -9.64 14.19 6.12
C SER A 69 -9.96 13.50 7.44
N MET A 70 -9.27 12.41 7.75
CA MET A 70 -9.43 11.67 9.00
C MET A 70 -8.41 12.10 10.07
N GLY A 71 -7.64 13.15 9.79
CA GLY A 71 -6.64 13.68 10.72
C GLY A 71 -5.38 12.85 10.84
N MET A 72 -5.14 11.93 9.90
CA MET A 72 -3.96 11.08 9.93
C MET A 72 -2.83 11.67 9.08
N GLY A 73 -1.63 11.80 9.67
CA GLY A 73 -0.45 12.27 8.94
C GLY A 73 0.06 11.19 7.99
N ALA A 74 0.17 11.53 6.71
CA ALA A 74 0.63 10.58 5.72
C ALA A 74 1.44 11.28 4.62
N THR A 75 2.43 10.56 4.12
CA THR A 75 3.16 10.89 2.90
C THR A 75 2.99 9.73 1.93
N GLY A 76 3.41 9.87 0.70
CA GLY A 76 3.28 8.77 -0.23
C GLY A 76 4.07 8.97 -1.51
N GLU A 77 4.14 7.89 -2.28
CA GLU A 77 4.80 7.86 -3.57
C GLU A 77 4.21 6.78 -4.47
N VAL A 78 4.35 6.99 -5.76
CA VAL A 78 4.08 5.95 -6.75
C VAL A 78 5.32 5.06 -6.81
N GLY A 79 5.13 3.76 -6.72
CA GLY A 79 6.22 2.80 -6.74
C GLY A 79 6.23 1.93 -7.99
N ASP A 80 7.27 1.13 -8.09
CA ASP A 80 7.41 0.13 -9.15
C ASP A 80 6.22 -0.83 -9.16
N ALA A 81 5.90 -1.35 -10.34
CA ALA A 81 4.80 -2.31 -10.50
C ALA A 81 5.00 -3.59 -9.67
N ASN A 82 6.24 -3.92 -9.34
CA ASN A 82 6.55 -4.99 -8.40
C ASN A 82 6.55 -4.41 -6.98
N PRO A 83 5.53 -4.70 -6.16
CA PRO A 83 5.42 -4.09 -4.84
C PRO A 83 6.54 -4.48 -3.87
N VAL A 84 7.08 -5.69 -3.99
CA VAL A 84 8.20 -6.14 -3.16
C VAL A 84 9.44 -5.30 -3.46
N TYR A 85 9.70 -5.05 -4.73
CA TYR A 85 10.80 -4.18 -5.16
C TYR A 85 10.56 -2.73 -4.72
N ALA A 86 9.34 -2.23 -4.88
CA ALA A 86 8.99 -0.86 -4.47
C ALA A 86 9.28 -0.64 -2.98
N VAL A 87 8.90 -1.59 -2.13
CA VAL A 87 9.19 -1.53 -0.70
C VAL A 87 10.70 -1.54 -0.44
N SER A 88 11.45 -2.38 -1.15
CA SER A 88 12.89 -2.46 -0.95
C SER A 88 13.60 -1.15 -1.30
N VAL A 89 13.16 -0.48 -2.36
CA VAL A 89 13.70 0.82 -2.77
C VAL A 89 13.43 1.87 -1.69
N THR A 90 12.19 1.94 -1.22
CA THR A 90 11.79 2.90 -0.18
C THR A 90 12.56 2.66 1.12
N ARG A 91 12.68 1.41 1.55
CA ARG A 91 13.39 1.08 2.79
C ARG A 91 14.88 1.42 2.70
N ARG A 92 15.50 1.19 1.56
CA ARG A 92 16.91 1.55 1.37
C ARG A 92 17.12 3.07 1.41
N ARG A 93 16.21 3.80 0.79
CA ARG A 93 16.30 5.27 0.77
C ARG A 93 16.08 5.88 2.16
N GLU A 94 15.10 5.38 2.90
CA GLU A 94 14.74 5.93 4.22
C GLU A 94 15.61 5.39 5.35
N GLY A 95 16.30 4.28 5.12
CA GLY A 95 17.19 3.67 6.11
C GLY A 95 16.55 2.53 6.88
N ALA A 96 17.38 1.59 7.29
CA ALA A 96 16.95 0.46 8.10
C ALA A 96 16.41 0.94 9.45
N GLY A 97 15.32 0.36 9.91
CA GLY A 97 14.72 0.69 11.19
C GLY A 97 13.78 1.89 11.18
N THR A 98 13.61 2.55 10.01
CA THR A 98 12.68 3.67 9.89
C THR A 98 11.23 3.22 10.04
N PHE A 99 10.89 2.04 9.54
CA PHE A 99 9.52 1.54 9.53
C PHE A 99 9.32 0.46 10.59
N ALA A 100 8.22 0.56 11.32
CA ALA A 100 7.84 -0.42 12.35
C ALA A 100 7.09 -1.61 11.77
N GLY A 101 6.54 -1.49 10.56
CA GLY A 101 5.81 -2.56 9.92
C GLY A 101 5.34 -2.18 8.52
N ILE A 102 4.85 -3.19 7.81
CA ILE A 102 4.28 -3.04 6.48
C ILE A 102 2.82 -3.49 6.53
N VAL A 103 1.93 -2.67 6.00
CA VAL A 103 0.52 -3.01 5.81
C VAL A 103 0.31 -3.21 4.31
N LEU A 104 0.02 -4.44 3.93
CA LEU A 104 -0.22 -4.80 2.53
C LEU A 104 -1.72 -5.00 2.33
N SER A 105 -2.35 -4.16 1.52
CA SER A 105 -3.77 -4.23 1.22
C SER A 105 -3.98 -4.71 -0.20
N THR A 106 -4.70 -5.81 -0.37
CA THR A 106 -4.95 -6.43 -1.68
C THR A 106 -6.43 -6.64 -1.92
N LEU A 107 -6.77 -6.84 -3.19
CA LEU A 107 -8.08 -7.34 -3.58
C LEU A 107 -8.20 -8.82 -3.22
N PRO A 108 -9.43 -9.39 -3.17
CA PRO A 108 -9.61 -10.80 -2.88
C PRO A 108 -8.88 -11.72 -3.86
N HIS A 109 -8.61 -12.94 -3.40
CA HIS A 109 -8.00 -13.97 -4.22
C HIS A 109 -8.80 -14.21 -5.50
N GLY A 110 -8.11 -14.36 -6.63
CA GLY A 110 -8.75 -14.54 -7.94
C GLY A 110 -8.98 -13.22 -8.69
N ILE A 111 -9.02 -12.09 -7.99
CA ILE A 111 -9.13 -10.76 -8.59
C ILE A 111 -7.76 -10.08 -8.64
N SER A 112 -6.99 -10.21 -7.57
CA SER A 112 -5.69 -9.57 -7.48
C SER A 112 -4.59 -10.41 -8.13
N ARG A 113 -3.80 -9.77 -8.99
CA ARG A 113 -2.59 -10.38 -9.55
C ARG A 113 -1.56 -10.72 -8.49
N TRP A 114 -1.57 -10.00 -7.39
CA TRP A 114 -0.59 -10.20 -6.32
C TRP A 114 -0.72 -11.58 -5.67
N TRP A 115 -1.93 -12.13 -5.61
CA TRP A 115 -2.13 -13.50 -5.14
C TRP A 115 -1.47 -14.50 -6.07
N ARG A 116 -1.57 -14.26 -7.38
CA ARG A 116 -1.00 -15.15 -8.40
C ARG A 116 0.52 -15.24 -8.29
N PHE A 117 1.17 -14.14 -7.92
CA PHE A 117 2.63 -14.09 -7.77
C PHE A 117 3.07 -14.20 -6.31
N ASP A 118 2.17 -14.57 -5.42
CA ASP A 118 2.44 -14.81 -4.01
C ASP A 118 3.11 -13.60 -3.33
N VAL A 119 2.63 -12.41 -3.62
CA VAL A 119 3.21 -11.17 -3.10
C VAL A 119 3.20 -11.11 -1.57
N PRO A 120 2.10 -11.49 -0.87
CA PRO A 120 2.12 -11.43 0.60
C PRO A 120 3.25 -12.23 1.22
N ARG A 121 3.48 -13.44 0.74
CA ARG A 121 4.56 -14.30 1.23
C ARG A 121 5.93 -13.74 0.88
N ARG A 122 6.10 -13.28 -0.36
CA ARG A 122 7.36 -12.70 -0.82
C ARG A 122 7.69 -11.42 -0.09
N MET A 123 6.68 -10.61 0.23
CA MET A 123 6.86 -9.40 1.02
C MET A 123 7.39 -9.73 2.41
N ALA A 124 6.81 -10.72 3.07
CA ALA A 124 7.25 -11.16 4.38
C ALA A 124 8.67 -11.73 4.33
N GLN A 125 8.99 -12.52 3.31
CA GLN A 125 10.32 -13.09 3.14
C GLN A 125 11.39 -12.03 2.88
N ALA A 126 11.05 -10.98 2.16
CA ALA A 126 11.97 -9.89 1.84
C ALA A 126 12.18 -8.93 3.02
N ASN A 127 11.27 -8.93 4.00
CA ASN A 127 11.30 -8.03 5.14
C ASN A 127 11.17 -8.79 6.46
N PRO A 128 12.14 -9.69 6.76
CA PRO A 128 12.03 -10.55 7.95
C PRO A 128 12.20 -9.79 9.28
N ASP A 129 12.69 -8.58 9.22
CA ASP A 129 12.98 -7.75 10.40
C ASP A 129 11.79 -6.97 10.93
N ILE A 130 10.71 -6.85 10.15
CA ILE A 130 9.49 -6.13 10.56
C ILE A 130 8.25 -6.94 10.21
N PRO A 131 7.15 -6.77 10.98
CA PRO A 131 5.92 -7.49 10.69
C PRO A 131 5.26 -6.99 9.39
N VAL A 132 4.70 -7.92 8.64
CA VAL A 132 3.91 -7.65 7.45
C VAL A 132 2.47 -8.07 7.74
N THR A 133 1.56 -7.12 7.75
CA THR A 133 0.14 -7.36 7.95
C THR A 133 -0.54 -7.35 6.60
N HIS A 134 -1.19 -8.45 6.24
CA HIS A 134 -1.91 -8.56 4.98
C HIS A 134 -3.41 -8.40 5.23
N LEU A 135 -3.99 -7.41 4.56
CA LEU A 135 -5.42 -7.13 4.60
C LEU A 135 -6.03 -7.40 3.23
N VAL A 136 -7.16 -8.06 3.21
CA VAL A 136 -7.90 -8.32 1.98
C VAL A 136 -9.14 -7.44 1.97
N SER A 137 -9.30 -6.64 0.93
CA SER A 137 -10.46 -5.78 0.80
C SER A 137 -11.68 -6.56 0.33
N GLU A 138 -12.82 -6.33 0.97
CA GLU A 138 -14.09 -6.93 0.57
C GLU A 138 -14.84 -6.08 -0.45
N GLU A 139 -14.42 -4.86 -0.69
CA GLU A 139 -15.11 -3.95 -1.61
C GLU A 139 -15.30 -4.54 -3.00
N ALA A 140 -14.29 -5.26 -3.50
CA ALA A 140 -14.37 -5.86 -4.83
C ALA A 140 -15.44 -6.93 -4.96
N LEU A 141 -15.95 -7.44 -3.84
CA LEU A 141 -17.00 -8.47 -3.84
C LEU A 141 -18.39 -7.88 -4.00
N VAL A 142 -18.53 -6.57 -3.82
CA VAL A 142 -19.82 -5.88 -3.82
C VAL A 142 -20.14 -5.23 -5.17
N SER A 143 -19.15 -5.07 -6.00
CA SER A 143 -19.30 -4.42 -7.31
C SER A 143 -19.92 -5.32 -8.37
#